data_99c20cf96f2ead0fab7c0dca8b71e7f1
#
_entry.id   99c20cf96f2ead0fab7c0dca8b71e7f1
#
_cell.length_a   1.000
_cell.length_b   1.000
_cell.length_c   1.000
_cell.angle_alpha   90.00
_cell.angle_beta   90.00
_cell.angle_gamma   90.00
#
_symmetry.space_group_name_H-M   'P 1'
#
loop_
_entity.id
_entity.type
_entity.pdbx_description
1 polymer ?
#
loop_
_entity_poly.entity_id
_entity_poly.type
_entity_poly.pdbx_seq_one_letter_code
_entity_poly.pdbx_strand_id
1 'polypeptide(L)'
;SPKFFPAAASHCPYAMTYPIPKPREKSRWLNLSQGSLPLALARYLPHKRLKVVLTQDAEQALRLQTAWRFFRPHDTAVFLPDWETLPYERFSPHQDLVSERLSALWQIKSGAADVLFVPVATAMQKLPPVPFLAGRTFWLKTGQTLDIGRLKTDLVDAGYNHVSHVVAAGEFAVRGGIVDLFPMGSEMPYRIDLFDDEIDSIKTFDTETQRTISPVSEIRLLPAHEFPTDSEAQKIFRSRFREEVDGNPNDAAVYKAVSNGHFGAGVEYYLPLFFENELET
;
A
#
# COMPACT_ATOMS: atom_id res chain seq x y z
N SER A 1 26.35 -14.54 -21.79
CA SER A 1 25.14 -15.35 -21.97
C SER A 1 25.38 -16.74 -21.46
N PRO A 2 24.71 -17.21 -20.39
CA PRO A 2 24.54 -18.63 -20.19
C PRO A 2 23.14 -19.02 -20.62
N LYS A 3 23.08 -19.73 -21.75
CA LYS A 3 21.96 -20.58 -22.11
C LYS A 3 22.03 -21.83 -21.22
N PHE A 4 21.20 -21.88 -20.20
CA PHE A 4 20.98 -23.09 -19.43
C PHE A 4 19.48 -23.30 -19.26
N PHE A 5 18.89 -23.97 -20.27
CA PHE A 5 17.81 -24.94 -20.10
C PHE A 5 17.64 -25.65 -21.46
N PRO A 6 17.96 -26.94 -21.56
CA PRO A 6 17.70 -27.69 -22.78
C PRO A 6 16.18 -27.88 -22.97
N ALA A 7 15.71 -27.50 -24.12
CA ALA A 7 14.40 -27.92 -24.63
C ALA A 7 14.46 -29.41 -24.95
N ALA A 8 14.26 -30.27 -23.97
CA ALA A 8 13.97 -31.68 -24.17
C ALA A 8 13.61 -32.34 -22.83
N ALA A 9 12.37 -32.19 -22.41
CA ALA A 9 11.80 -33.04 -21.39
C ALA A 9 10.48 -33.66 -21.92
N SER A 10 10.54 -34.27 -23.09
CA SER A 10 9.40 -34.93 -23.68
C SER A 10 9.16 -36.39 -23.22
N HIS A 11 9.94 -36.85 -22.22
CA HIS A 11 9.77 -38.24 -21.71
C HIS A 11 10.13 -38.37 -20.23
N CYS A 12 9.58 -37.51 -19.38
CA CYS A 12 9.54 -37.81 -17.97
C CYS A 12 8.19 -38.46 -17.64
N PRO A 13 8.14 -39.77 -17.32
CA PRO A 13 6.87 -40.46 -17.01
C PRO A 13 6.21 -39.95 -15.70
N TYR A 14 6.83 -39.03 -14.99
CA TYR A 14 6.34 -38.36 -13.79
C TYR A 14 6.08 -36.86 -13.98
N ALA A 15 5.87 -36.41 -15.22
CA ALA A 15 5.45 -35.04 -15.44
C ALA A 15 4.04 -34.82 -14.85
N MET A 16 3.96 -34.42 -13.61
CA MET A 16 2.69 -34.00 -13.00
C MET A 16 2.18 -32.79 -13.78
N THR A 17 1.10 -32.97 -14.52
CA THR A 17 0.39 -31.89 -15.17
C THR A 17 -0.70 -31.41 -14.20
N TYR A 18 -0.58 -30.20 -13.73
CA TYR A 18 -1.62 -29.54 -12.93
C TYR A 18 -2.54 -28.78 -13.89
N PRO A 19 -3.81 -29.21 -14.07
CA PRO A 19 -4.71 -28.53 -14.97
C PRO A 19 -5.02 -27.12 -14.44
N ILE A 20 -4.85 -26.12 -15.29
CA ILE A 20 -5.31 -24.76 -15.01
C ILE A 20 -6.83 -24.76 -15.18
N PRO A 21 -7.61 -24.38 -14.15
CA PRO A 21 -9.05 -24.34 -14.26
C PRO A 21 -9.49 -23.29 -15.28
N LYS A 22 -10.52 -23.59 -16.05
CA LYS A 22 -11.20 -22.60 -16.88
C LYS A 22 -11.95 -21.60 -15.99
N PRO A 23 -12.37 -20.43 -16.53
CA PRO A 23 -13.17 -19.48 -15.78
C PRO A 23 -14.38 -20.15 -15.11
N ARG A 24 -14.57 -19.92 -13.82
CA ARG A 24 -15.62 -20.54 -12.97
C ARG A 24 -15.45 -22.03 -12.65
N GLU A 25 -14.40 -22.68 -13.12
CA GLU A 25 -14.04 -24.03 -12.72
C GLU A 25 -13.15 -24.02 -11.47
N LYS A 26 -13.26 -25.11 -10.70
CA LYS A 26 -12.37 -25.36 -9.55
C LYS A 26 -11.49 -26.56 -9.87
N SER A 27 -10.20 -26.46 -9.59
CA SER A 27 -9.31 -27.62 -9.60
C SER A 27 -8.67 -27.79 -8.24
N ARG A 28 -8.33 -29.03 -7.90
CA ARG A 28 -7.65 -29.36 -6.65
C ARG A 28 -6.32 -30.01 -6.96
N TRP A 29 -5.25 -29.37 -6.53
CA TRP A 29 -3.90 -29.91 -6.63
C TRP A 29 -3.57 -30.64 -5.33
N LEU A 30 -3.17 -31.89 -5.43
CA LEU A 30 -2.87 -32.76 -4.29
C LEU A 30 -1.39 -33.12 -4.28
N ASN A 31 -0.90 -33.57 -3.12
CA ASN A 31 0.46 -34.06 -2.92
C ASN A 31 1.56 -33.04 -3.25
N LEU A 32 1.27 -31.73 -3.07
CA LEU A 32 2.27 -30.70 -3.15
C LEU A 32 2.99 -30.55 -1.80
N SER A 33 4.28 -30.76 -1.78
CA SER A 33 5.12 -30.41 -0.64
C SER A 33 5.29 -28.89 -0.54
N GLN A 34 5.74 -28.41 0.61
CA GLN A 34 6.03 -26.97 0.80
C GLN A 34 7.03 -26.42 -0.24
N GLY A 35 7.98 -27.24 -0.71
CA GLY A 35 8.95 -26.83 -1.73
C GLY A 35 8.41 -26.91 -3.16
N SER A 36 7.50 -27.82 -3.45
CA SER A 36 6.94 -28.00 -4.80
C SER A 36 5.76 -27.06 -5.11
N LEU A 37 5.06 -26.58 -4.09
CA LEU A 37 3.93 -25.64 -4.27
C LEU A 37 4.33 -24.35 -4.98
N PRO A 38 5.37 -23.60 -4.56
CA PRO A 38 5.77 -22.37 -5.24
C PRO A 38 6.18 -22.60 -6.69
N LEU A 39 6.90 -23.70 -6.96
CA LEU A 39 7.29 -24.08 -8.32
C LEU A 39 6.06 -24.37 -9.19
N ALA A 40 5.09 -25.12 -8.68
CA ALA A 40 3.86 -25.43 -9.38
C ALA A 40 3.06 -24.17 -9.69
N LEU A 41 2.88 -23.28 -8.70
CA LEU A 41 2.22 -22.00 -8.90
C LEU A 41 2.93 -21.17 -9.98
N ALA A 42 4.25 -21.03 -9.89
CA ALA A 42 5.04 -20.26 -10.83
C ALA A 42 4.99 -20.85 -12.25
N ARG A 43 4.94 -22.16 -12.39
CA ARG A 43 4.96 -22.84 -13.69
C ARG A 43 3.60 -22.87 -14.38
N TYR A 44 2.53 -23.10 -13.62
CA TYR A 44 1.22 -23.40 -14.20
C TYR A 44 0.24 -22.23 -14.19
N LEU A 45 0.45 -21.19 -13.36
CA LEU A 45 -0.43 -20.02 -13.39
C LEU A 45 -0.15 -19.12 -14.61
N PRO A 46 -1.20 -18.54 -15.23
CA PRO A 46 -1.07 -17.74 -16.45
C PRO A 46 -0.30 -16.42 -16.20
N HIS A 47 0.44 -15.96 -17.20
CA HIS A 47 1.24 -14.73 -17.11
C HIS A 47 0.44 -13.44 -17.24
N LYS A 48 -0.73 -13.46 -17.86
CA LYS A 48 -1.42 -12.24 -18.33
C LYS A 48 -2.48 -11.66 -17.37
N ARG A 49 -2.69 -12.24 -16.20
CA ARG A 49 -3.72 -11.78 -15.26
C ARG A 49 -3.15 -11.74 -13.86
N LEU A 50 -3.64 -10.79 -13.04
CA LEU A 50 -3.37 -10.78 -11.62
C LEU A 50 -3.78 -12.13 -11.02
N LYS A 51 -2.86 -12.77 -10.34
CA LYS A 51 -3.07 -13.99 -9.56
C LYS A 51 -3.22 -13.61 -8.10
N VAL A 52 -4.28 -14.03 -7.46
CA VAL A 52 -4.48 -13.84 -6.02
C VAL A 52 -4.27 -15.18 -5.33
N VAL A 53 -3.29 -15.21 -4.43
CA VAL A 53 -2.93 -16.38 -3.64
C VAL A 53 -3.32 -16.13 -2.19
N LEU A 54 -4.45 -16.72 -1.78
CA LEU A 54 -4.89 -16.70 -0.38
C LEU A 54 -4.05 -17.67 0.44
N THR A 55 -3.51 -17.21 1.54
CA THR A 55 -2.68 -17.98 2.46
C THR A 55 -3.31 -18.08 3.83
N GLN A 56 -2.90 -19.06 4.61
CA GLN A 56 -3.39 -19.25 5.98
C GLN A 56 -2.96 -18.08 6.87
N ASP A 57 -1.72 -17.63 6.71
CA ASP A 57 -1.10 -16.59 7.53
C ASP A 57 -0.05 -15.77 6.74
N ALA A 58 0.50 -14.76 7.37
CA ALA A 58 1.51 -13.88 6.78
C ALA A 58 2.84 -14.62 6.51
N GLU A 59 3.24 -15.56 7.36
CA GLU A 59 4.47 -16.34 7.20
C GLU A 59 4.42 -17.15 5.91
N GLN A 60 3.30 -17.84 5.66
CA GLN A 60 3.10 -18.57 4.41
C GLN A 60 3.10 -17.64 3.20
N ALA A 61 2.46 -16.48 3.30
CA ALA A 61 2.42 -15.48 2.23
C ALA A 61 3.83 -15.02 1.85
N LEU A 62 4.65 -14.63 2.83
CA LEU A 62 6.02 -14.15 2.62
C LEU A 62 6.94 -15.25 2.08
N ARG A 63 6.79 -16.48 2.56
CA ARG A 63 7.54 -17.63 2.00
C ARG A 63 7.21 -17.86 0.53
N LEU A 64 5.93 -17.82 0.18
CA LEU A 64 5.48 -17.99 -1.20
C LEU A 64 5.93 -16.83 -2.09
N GLN A 65 5.86 -15.60 -1.60
CA GLN A 65 6.35 -14.42 -2.31
C GLN A 65 7.85 -14.53 -2.61
N THR A 66 8.66 -14.92 -1.61
CA THR A 66 10.10 -15.09 -1.77
C THR A 66 10.43 -16.17 -2.79
N ALA A 67 9.75 -17.32 -2.70
CA ALA A 67 9.92 -18.41 -3.65
C ALA A 67 9.43 -18.03 -5.06
N TRP A 68 8.34 -17.26 -5.17
CA TRP A 68 7.87 -16.76 -6.46
C TRP A 68 8.92 -15.87 -7.12
N ARG A 69 9.50 -14.93 -6.40
CA ARG A 69 10.58 -14.05 -6.91
C ARG A 69 11.78 -14.83 -7.43
N PHE A 70 12.08 -15.98 -6.82
CA PHE A 70 13.15 -16.87 -7.30
C PHE A 70 12.80 -17.52 -8.64
N PHE A 71 11.57 -18.03 -8.82
CA PHE A 71 11.14 -18.69 -10.05
C PHE A 71 10.72 -17.73 -11.15
N ARG A 72 10.23 -16.55 -10.79
CA ARG A 72 9.76 -15.49 -11.71
C ARG A 72 10.31 -14.13 -11.31
N PRO A 73 11.61 -13.88 -11.51
CA PRO A 73 12.28 -12.66 -11.04
C PRO A 73 11.82 -11.37 -11.73
N HIS A 74 11.11 -11.48 -12.85
CA HIS A 74 10.58 -10.32 -13.58
C HIS A 74 9.12 -9.99 -13.23
N ASP A 75 8.46 -10.86 -12.47
CA ASP A 75 7.09 -10.61 -12.01
C ASP A 75 7.09 -9.68 -10.78
N THR A 76 6.14 -8.77 -10.74
CA THR A 76 5.88 -7.96 -9.55
C THR A 76 5.01 -8.75 -8.56
N ALA A 77 5.67 -9.36 -7.59
CA ALA A 77 5.05 -10.14 -6.52
C ALA A 77 4.74 -9.25 -5.33
N VAL A 78 3.47 -8.99 -5.08
CA VAL A 78 2.96 -8.11 -4.03
C VAL A 78 2.50 -8.92 -2.82
N PHE A 79 2.79 -8.44 -1.63
CA PHE A 79 2.23 -8.91 -0.37
C PHE A 79 1.36 -7.79 0.21
N LEU A 80 0.13 -8.13 0.64
CA LEU A 80 -0.74 -7.21 1.39
C LEU A 80 -0.71 -7.61 2.87
N PRO A 81 0.00 -6.84 3.73
CA PRO A 81 0.09 -7.15 5.15
C PRO A 81 -1.22 -6.83 5.89
N ASP A 82 -1.40 -7.45 7.05
CA ASP A 82 -2.42 -7.09 8.03
C ASP A 82 -2.02 -5.79 8.74
N TRP A 83 -2.97 -5.14 9.42
CA TRP A 83 -2.68 -4.01 10.30
C TRP A 83 -1.94 -4.43 11.58
N GLU A 84 -1.91 -5.72 11.91
CA GLU A 84 -1.26 -6.29 13.10
C GLU A 84 -1.78 -5.71 14.44
N THR A 85 -2.97 -5.16 14.42
CA THR A 85 -3.68 -4.63 15.59
C THR A 85 -5.02 -5.34 15.74
N LEU A 86 -5.52 -5.48 16.96
CA LEU A 86 -6.84 -6.07 17.18
C LEU A 86 -7.94 -5.03 17.03
N PRO A 87 -9.14 -5.42 16.56
CA PRO A 87 -10.28 -4.52 16.47
C PRO A 87 -10.57 -3.84 17.82
N TYR A 88 -10.77 -2.53 17.76
CA TYR A 88 -11.07 -1.67 18.93
C TYR A 88 -9.93 -1.50 19.94
N GLU A 89 -8.72 -1.94 19.63
CA GLU A 89 -7.55 -1.55 20.41
C GLU A 89 -7.26 -0.04 20.25
N ARG A 90 -6.61 0.53 21.29
CA ARG A 90 -6.22 1.94 21.29
C ARG A 90 -4.86 2.16 20.66
N PHE A 91 -4.51 1.34 19.67
CA PHE A 91 -3.25 1.41 18.93
C PHE A 91 -3.54 1.48 17.44
N SER A 92 -2.86 2.36 16.73
CA SER A 92 -2.85 2.37 15.28
C SER A 92 -1.81 1.37 14.75
N PRO A 93 -2.01 0.86 13.53
CA PRO A 93 -0.97 0.13 12.82
C PRO A 93 0.32 0.97 12.74
N HIS A 94 1.47 0.29 12.76
CA HIS A 94 2.74 0.98 12.54
C HIS A 94 2.73 1.65 11.17
N GLN A 95 3.31 2.86 11.11
CA GLN A 95 3.28 3.68 9.89
C GLN A 95 3.90 2.97 8.67
N ASP A 96 4.92 2.15 8.89
CA ASP A 96 5.53 1.36 7.83
C ASP A 96 4.57 0.31 7.26
N LEU A 97 3.74 -0.32 8.10
CA LEU A 97 2.70 -1.25 7.63
C LEU A 97 1.64 -0.55 6.80
N VAL A 98 1.18 0.64 7.22
CA VAL A 98 0.25 1.45 6.43
C VAL A 98 0.88 1.83 5.09
N SER A 99 2.15 2.20 5.09
CA SER A 99 2.92 2.51 3.88
C SER A 99 3.01 1.31 2.93
N GLU A 100 3.34 0.12 3.45
CA GLU A 100 3.38 -1.12 2.66
C GLU A 100 2.00 -1.48 2.09
N ARG A 101 0.94 -1.36 2.88
CA ARG A 101 -0.44 -1.60 2.42
C ARG A 101 -0.83 -0.65 1.31
N LEU A 102 -0.60 0.64 1.46
CA LEU A 102 -0.89 1.65 0.42
C LEU A 102 -0.09 1.39 -0.87
N SER A 103 1.18 0.99 -0.74
CA SER A 103 2.01 0.58 -1.87
C SER A 103 1.42 -0.64 -2.58
N ALA A 104 1.02 -1.67 -1.84
CA ALA A 104 0.40 -2.87 -2.38
C ALA A 104 -0.91 -2.55 -3.11
N LEU A 105 -1.80 -1.79 -2.48
CA LEU A 105 -3.08 -1.37 -3.06
C LEU A 105 -2.88 -0.55 -4.35
N TRP A 106 -1.88 0.33 -4.35
CA TRP A 106 -1.52 1.08 -5.57
C TRP A 106 -1.02 0.17 -6.70
N GLN A 107 -0.15 -0.80 -6.40
CA GLN A 107 0.37 -1.73 -7.39
C GLN A 107 -0.74 -2.60 -8.00
N ILE A 108 -1.70 -3.03 -7.18
CA ILE A 108 -2.90 -3.75 -7.64
C ILE A 108 -3.74 -2.85 -8.56
N LYS A 109 -4.08 -1.65 -8.09
CA LYS A 109 -4.91 -0.68 -8.82
C LYS A 109 -4.30 -0.25 -10.14
N SER A 110 -2.99 -0.02 -10.19
CA SER A 110 -2.28 0.41 -11.40
C SER A 110 -2.05 -0.72 -12.41
N GLY A 111 -2.37 -1.96 -12.05
CA GLY A 111 -2.10 -3.13 -12.89
C GLY A 111 -0.62 -3.52 -12.94
N ALA A 112 0.20 -2.97 -12.04
CA ALA A 112 1.63 -3.31 -11.94
C ALA A 112 1.86 -4.67 -11.26
N ALA A 113 0.92 -5.15 -10.44
CA ALA A 113 1.04 -6.42 -9.75
C ALA A 113 0.75 -7.62 -10.69
N ASP A 114 1.64 -8.58 -10.73
CA ASP A 114 1.46 -9.86 -11.43
C ASP A 114 0.84 -10.93 -10.52
N VAL A 115 1.21 -10.90 -9.25
CA VAL A 115 0.69 -11.81 -8.23
C VAL A 115 0.56 -11.10 -6.89
N LEU A 116 -0.55 -11.36 -6.21
CA LEU A 116 -0.84 -10.90 -4.85
C LEU A 116 -0.84 -12.09 -3.90
N PHE A 117 -0.03 -12.05 -2.87
CA PHE A 117 -0.07 -12.96 -1.73
C PHE A 117 -0.75 -12.24 -0.57
N VAL A 118 -1.81 -12.83 -0.06
CA VAL A 118 -2.60 -12.20 1.02
C VAL A 118 -3.12 -13.24 2.00
N PRO A 119 -2.92 -13.03 3.32
CA PRO A 119 -3.53 -13.87 4.33
C PRO A 119 -5.06 -13.79 4.26
N VAL A 120 -5.75 -14.90 4.51
CA VAL A 120 -7.22 -14.93 4.46
C VAL A 120 -7.87 -13.90 5.39
N ALA A 121 -7.31 -13.70 6.59
CA ALA A 121 -7.78 -12.69 7.52
C ALA A 121 -7.70 -11.27 6.95
N THR A 122 -6.58 -10.93 6.30
CA THR A 122 -6.38 -9.64 5.63
C THR A 122 -7.32 -9.49 4.43
N ALA A 123 -7.53 -10.56 3.65
CA ALA A 123 -8.44 -10.54 2.51
C ALA A 123 -9.91 -10.30 2.88
N MET A 124 -10.27 -10.52 4.15
CA MET A 124 -11.62 -10.24 4.68
C MET A 124 -11.79 -8.80 5.20
N GLN A 125 -10.71 -8.04 5.28
CA GLN A 125 -10.78 -6.64 5.72
C GLN A 125 -11.41 -5.75 4.64
N LYS A 126 -12.12 -4.73 5.08
CA LYS A 126 -12.60 -3.68 4.18
C LYS A 126 -11.43 -2.85 3.67
N LEU A 127 -11.46 -2.55 2.38
CA LEU A 127 -10.43 -1.78 1.70
C LEU A 127 -10.97 -0.41 1.26
N PRO A 128 -10.10 0.61 1.15
CA PRO A 128 -10.50 1.89 0.61
C PRO A 128 -10.94 1.74 -0.86
N PRO A 129 -11.95 2.52 -1.31
CA PRO A 129 -12.39 2.48 -2.70
C PRO A 129 -11.26 2.86 -3.66
N VAL A 130 -11.22 2.23 -4.83
CA VAL A 130 -10.24 2.55 -5.88
C VAL A 130 -10.22 4.05 -6.24
N PRO A 131 -11.38 4.76 -6.37
CA PRO A 131 -11.39 6.20 -6.64
C PRO A 131 -10.70 7.04 -5.56
N PHE A 132 -10.71 6.61 -4.31
CA PHE A 132 -10.02 7.31 -3.22
C PHE A 132 -8.51 7.36 -3.46
N LEU A 133 -7.89 6.21 -3.70
CA LEU A 133 -6.45 6.14 -3.99
C LEU A 133 -6.10 6.89 -5.29
N ALA A 134 -6.91 6.73 -6.34
CA ALA A 134 -6.68 7.41 -7.62
C ALA A 134 -6.76 8.93 -7.51
N GLY A 135 -7.77 9.43 -6.82
CA GLY A 135 -8.02 10.87 -6.68
C GLY A 135 -7.07 11.59 -5.71
N ARG A 136 -6.36 10.83 -4.85
CA ARG A 136 -5.45 11.40 -3.84
C ARG A 136 -3.99 11.02 -4.07
N THR A 137 -3.68 10.49 -5.25
CA THR A 137 -2.31 10.21 -5.69
C THR A 137 -1.88 11.28 -6.68
N PHE A 138 -0.75 11.92 -6.41
CA PHE A 138 -0.17 12.91 -7.31
C PHE A 138 1.33 12.70 -7.49
N TRP A 139 1.89 13.37 -8.49
CA TRP A 139 3.28 13.27 -8.87
C TRP A 139 3.95 14.62 -8.77
N LEU A 140 5.20 14.63 -8.29
CA LEU A 140 6.08 15.78 -8.37
C LEU A 140 7.24 15.42 -9.30
N LYS A 141 7.58 16.35 -10.19
CA LYS A 141 8.61 16.15 -11.22
C LYS A 141 9.57 17.33 -11.25
N THR A 142 10.83 17.07 -11.55
CA THR A 142 11.83 18.11 -11.83
C THR A 142 11.35 19.00 -12.99
N GLY A 143 11.50 20.31 -12.86
CA GLY A 143 11.01 21.31 -13.81
C GLY A 143 9.54 21.70 -13.66
N GLN A 144 8.82 21.11 -12.70
CA GLN A 144 7.43 21.45 -12.41
C GLN A 144 7.36 22.69 -11.50
N THR A 145 6.43 23.60 -11.82
CA THR A 145 6.09 24.71 -10.90
C THR A 145 5.36 24.18 -9.67
N LEU A 146 5.79 24.60 -8.48
CA LEU A 146 5.27 24.13 -7.20
C LEU A 146 5.12 25.28 -6.21
N ASP A 147 3.89 25.57 -5.81
CA ASP A 147 3.59 26.46 -4.68
C ASP A 147 3.76 25.68 -3.35
N ILE A 148 4.78 26.06 -2.58
CA ILE A 148 5.09 25.43 -1.27
C ILE A 148 3.93 25.61 -0.29
N GLY A 149 3.26 26.76 -0.28
CA GLY A 149 2.15 27.03 0.63
C GLY A 149 0.98 26.09 0.36
N ARG A 150 0.64 25.92 -0.91
CA ARG A 150 -0.38 24.99 -1.36
C ARG A 150 0.02 23.53 -1.10
N LEU A 151 1.25 23.15 -1.41
CA LEU A 151 1.76 21.80 -1.13
C LEU A 151 1.65 21.45 0.35
N LYS A 152 2.00 22.38 1.26
CA LYS A 152 1.83 22.17 2.72
C LYS A 152 0.38 21.85 3.07
N THR A 153 -0.56 22.61 2.54
CA THR A 153 -2.00 22.40 2.78
C THR A 153 -2.43 21.04 2.25
N ASP A 154 -2.08 20.74 1.00
CA ASP A 154 -2.42 19.47 0.33
C ASP A 154 -1.85 18.25 1.08
N LEU A 155 -0.62 18.35 1.59
CA LEU A 155 0.01 17.29 2.39
C LEU A 155 -0.68 17.07 3.74
N VAL A 156 -1.02 18.16 4.45
CA VAL A 156 -1.76 18.08 5.72
C VAL A 156 -3.16 17.48 5.48
N ASP A 157 -3.86 17.90 4.43
CA ASP A 157 -5.17 17.36 4.05
C ASP A 157 -5.09 15.88 3.62
N ALA A 158 -3.96 15.47 3.07
CA ALA A 158 -3.65 14.06 2.77
C ALA A 158 -3.21 13.25 4.00
N GLY A 159 -3.14 13.88 5.18
CA GLY A 159 -2.82 13.23 6.45
C GLY A 159 -1.33 13.14 6.78
N TYR A 160 -0.47 13.83 6.04
CA TYR A 160 0.97 13.90 6.35
C TYR A 160 1.24 14.78 7.55
N ASN A 161 2.21 14.38 8.36
CA ASN A 161 2.66 15.13 9.55
C ASN A 161 3.75 16.15 9.19
N HIS A 162 3.51 17.43 9.54
CA HIS A 162 4.52 18.45 9.41
C HIS A 162 5.48 18.39 10.62
N VAL A 163 6.73 18.08 10.36
CA VAL A 163 7.78 17.88 11.38
C VAL A 163 8.96 18.81 11.14
N SER A 164 9.87 18.90 12.12
CA SER A 164 11.13 19.64 11.96
C SER A 164 12.18 18.84 11.15
N HIS A 165 12.19 17.51 11.31
CA HIS A 165 13.09 16.59 10.61
C HIS A 165 12.31 15.35 10.23
N VAL A 166 12.42 14.95 8.97
CA VAL A 166 11.76 13.78 8.42
C VAL A 166 12.55 12.52 8.75
N VAL A 167 11.90 11.55 9.40
CA VAL A 167 12.49 10.28 9.81
C VAL A 167 11.64 9.06 9.42
N ALA A 168 10.33 9.23 9.22
CA ALA A 168 9.40 8.16 8.92
C ALA A 168 8.48 8.48 7.73
N ALA A 169 7.94 7.44 7.09
CA ALA A 169 6.95 7.61 6.03
C ALA A 169 5.72 8.38 6.54
N GLY A 170 5.15 9.25 5.71
CA GLY A 170 4.04 10.12 6.09
C GLY A 170 4.46 11.42 6.77
N GLU A 171 5.74 11.76 6.79
CA GLU A 171 6.26 13.00 7.34
C GLU A 171 6.78 13.94 6.25
N PHE A 172 6.68 15.24 6.51
CA PHE A 172 7.31 16.27 5.68
C PHE A 172 7.83 17.45 6.51
N ALA A 173 8.85 18.12 6.00
CA ALA A 173 9.41 19.34 6.58
C ALA A 173 9.67 20.38 5.49
N VAL A 174 9.48 21.65 5.81
CA VAL A 174 9.72 22.77 4.88
C VAL A 174 10.70 23.75 5.52
N ARG A 175 11.77 24.07 4.77
CA ARG A 175 12.82 24.99 5.20
C ARG A 175 13.25 25.90 4.05
N GLY A 176 12.69 27.09 3.97
CA GLY A 176 12.91 27.98 2.83
C GLY A 176 12.42 27.36 1.52
N GLY A 177 13.27 27.25 0.51
CA GLY A 177 13.01 26.60 -0.77
C GLY A 177 13.25 25.09 -0.77
N ILE A 178 13.39 24.45 0.40
CA ILE A 178 13.63 22.99 0.52
C ILE A 178 12.43 22.33 1.16
N VAL A 179 11.95 21.27 0.53
CA VAL A 179 10.91 20.38 1.07
C VAL A 179 11.50 18.99 1.23
N ASP A 180 11.60 18.52 2.47
CA ASP A 180 11.90 17.13 2.79
C ASP A 180 10.58 16.37 2.95
N LEU A 181 10.45 15.21 2.34
CA LEU A 181 9.22 14.45 2.30
C LEU A 181 9.50 12.95 2.26
N PHE A 182 8.82 12.18 3.11
CA PHE A 182 8.85 10.73 3.04
C PHE A 182 7.47 10.20 2.59
N PRO A 183 7.28 9.98 1.28
CA PRO A 183 5.98 9.55 0.78
C PRO A 183 5.59 8.18 1.30
N MET A 184 4.31 7.99 1.58
CA MET A 184 3.75 6.67 1.82
C MET A 184 3.93 5.80 0.56
N GLY A 185 4.28 4.54 0.76
CA GLY A 185 4.59 3.59 -0.33
C GLY A 185 5.97 3.77 -0.94
N SER A 186 6.83 4.62 -0.37
CA SER A 186 8.23 4.78 -0.78
C SER A 186 9.17 4.13 0.25
N GLU A 187 10.26 3.56 -0.24
CA GLU A 187 11.33 3.00 0.62
C GLU A 187 12.28 4.08 1.14
N MET A 188 12.33 5.24 0.48
CA MET A 188 13.27 6.32 0.76
C MET A 188 12.55 7.65 0.85
N PRO A 189 13.02 8.57 1.70
CA PRO A 189 12.59 9.97 1.68
C PRO A 189 13.29 10.76 0.58
N TYR A 190 12.67 11.90 0.23
CA TYR A 190 13.16 12.77 -0.82
C TYR A 190 13.32 14.20 -0.33
N ARG A 191 14.38 14.85 -0.78
CA ARG A 191 14.62 16.28 -0.68
C ARG A 191 14.35 16.93 -2.01
N ILE A 192 13.43 17.88 -2.03
CA ILE A 192 13.02 18.67 -3.17
C ILE A 192 13.62 20.05 -2.98
N ASP A 193 14.51 20.44 -3.88
CA ASP A 193 15.08 21.78 -3.91
C ASP A 193 14.30 22.61 -4.93
N LEU A 194 13.81 23.79 -4.53
CA LEU A 194 13.15 24.73 -5.42
C LEU A 194 14.07 25.93 -5.70
N PHE A 195 14.04 26.34 -6.97
CA PHE A 195 14.54 27.64 -7.40
C PHE A 195 13.32 28.51 -7.73
N ASP A 196 13.08 29.53 -6.94
CA ASP A 196 11.84 30.30 -6.90
C ASP A 196 10.62 29.37 -6.67
N ASP A 197 9.81 29.14 -7.69
CA ASP A 197 8.63 28.29 -7.68
C ASP A 197 8.77 27.03 -8.55
N GLU A 198 9.96 26.74 -9.10
CA GLU A 198 10.24 25.57 -9.93
C GLU A 198 11.04 24.53 -9.15
N ILE A 199 10.68 23.25 -9.31
CA ILE A 199 11.45 22.13 -8.75
C ILE A 199 12.76 22.00 -9.54
N ASP A 200 13.87 22.46 -8.95
CA ASP A 200 15.21 22.38 -9.55
C ASP A 200 15.75 20.95 -9.48
N SER A 201 15.60 20.29 -8.34
CA SER A 201 16.05 18.91 -8.18
C SER A 201 15.25 18.13 -7.13
N ILE A 202 15.17 16.81 -7.33
CA ILE A 202 14.65 15.86 -6.36
C ILE A 202 15.73 14.82 -6.10
N LYS A 203 16.06 14.57 -4.83
CA LYS A 203 17.11 13.62 -4.43
C LYS A 203 16.62 12.78 -3.27
N THR A 204 16.95 11.50 -3.27
CA THR A 204 16.81 10.68 -2.07
C THR A 204 17.76 11.16 -0.99
N PHE A 205 17.42 10.98 0.28
CA PHE A 205 18.33 11.26 1.38
C PHE A 205 18.23 10.20 2.49
N ASP A 206 19.23 10.15 3.31
CA ASP A 206 19.32 9.26 4.47
C ASP A 206 18.74 9.94 5.71
N THR A 207 17.83 9.26 6.42
CA THR A 207 17.09 9.82 7.57
C THR A 207 17.98 10.06 8.80
N GLU A 208 19.03 9.27 8.98
CA GLU A 208 19.94 9.39 10.12
C GLU A 208 20.94 10.52 9.91
N THR A 209 21.59 10.55 8.75
CA THR A 209 22.61 11.52 8.44
C THR A 209 22.08 12.82 7.83
N GLN A 210 20.83 12.82 7.35
CA GLN A 210 20.17 13.90 6.61
C GLN A 210 20.91 14.31 5.32
N ARG A 211 21.76 13.44 4.78
CA ARG A 211 22.54 13.70 3.55
C ARG A 211 21.83 13.14 2.33
N THR A 212 21.89 13.89 1.25
CA THR A 212 21.37 13.43 -0.06
C THR A 212 22.21 12.30 -0.63
N ILE A 213 21.55 11.35 -1.31
CA ILE A 213 22.18 10.14 -1.86
C ILE A 213 22.18 10.20 -3.37
N SER A 214 21.02 10.18 -4.03
CA SER A 214 20.93 10.09 -5.49
C SER A 214 19.76 10.89 -6.06
N PRO A 215 19.93 11.48 -7.26
CA PRO A 215 18.87 12.20 -7.92
C PRO A 215 17.80 11.25 -8.49
N VAL A 216 16.56 11.74 -8.55
CA VAL A 216 15.44 11.13 -9.25
C VAL A 216 14.71 12.21 -10.07
N SER A 217 14.02 11.79 -11.14
CA SER A 217 13.30 12.74 -12.01
C SER A 217 11.88 13.03 -11.53
N GLU A 218 11.27 12.09 -10.83
CA GLU A 218 9.90 12.20 -10.34
C GLU A 218 9.66 11.35 -9.11
N ILE A 219 8.69 11.75 -8.31
CA ILE A 219 8.20 10.99 -7.15
C ILE A 219 6.68 10.92 -7.16
N ARG A 220 6.15 9.83 -6.64
CA ARG A 220 4.72 9.61 -6.43
C ARG A 220 4.37 9.83 -4.96
N LEU A 221 3.27 10.52 -4.71
CA LEU A 221 2.72 10.73 -3.39
C LEU A 221 1.38 10.02 -3.26
N LEU A 222 1.31 9.05 -2.37
CA LEU A 222 0.07 8.41 -1.91
C LEU A 222 -0.47 9.16 -0.69
N PRO A 223 -1.78 9.06 -0.36
CA PRO A 223 -2.30 9.61 0.90
C PRO A 223 -1.62 8.93 2.09
N ALA A 224 -1.59 9.60 3.25
CA ALA A 224 -0.93 9.06 4.44
C ALA A 224 -1.78 8.03 5.20
N HIS A 225 -3.07 7.94 4.92
CA HIS A 225 -4.01 6.98 5.51
C HIS A 225 -4.81 6.24 4.44
N GLU A 226 -5.40 5.11 4.79
CA GLU A 226 -6.32 4.37 3.93
C GLU A 226 -7.73 5.00 3.88
N PHE A 227 -7.96 6.10 4.59
CA PHE A 227 -9.20 6.87 4.63
C PHE A 227 -8.90 8.37 4.48
N PRO A 228 -9.87 9.17 4.01
CA PRO A 228 -9.69 10.62 3.88
C PRO A 228 -9.73 11.32 5.24
N THR A 229 -8.95 12.39 5.38
CA THR A 229 -8.79 13.15 6.63
C THR A 229 -9.27 14.60 6.54
N ASP A 230 -9.79 15.02 5.40
CA ASP A 230 -10.30 16.36 5.17
C ASP A 230 -11.64 16.64 5.89
N SER A 231 -12.09 17.89 5.83
CA SER A 231 -13.32 18.32 6.51
C SER A 231 -14.60 17.64 6.00
N GLU A 232 -14.62 17.23 4.74
CA GLU A 232 -15.77 16.52 4.17
C GLU A 232 -15.86 15.09 4.72
N ALA A 233 -14.73 14.40 4.78
CA ALA A 233 -14.63 13.09 5.41
C ALA A 233 -15.06 13.09 6.88
N GLN A 234 -14.72 14.14 7.63
CA GLN A 234 -15.18 14.31 9.00
C GLN A 234 -16.71 14.45 9.11
N LYS A 235 -17.34 15.12 8.15
CA LYS A 235 -18.82 15.24 8.12
C LYS A 235 -19.48 13.89 7.80
N ILE A 236 -18.96 13.18 6.79
CA ILE A 236 -19.43 11.84 6.41
C ILE A 236 -19.30 10.90 7.61
N PHE A 237 -18.13 10.86 8.24
CA PHE A 237 -17.88 10.04 9.43
C PHE A 237 -18.89 10.33 10.55
N ARG A 238 -19.14 11.60 10.87
CA ARG A 238 -20.10 11.99 11.92
C ARG A 238 -21.54 11.56 11.60
N SER A 239 -21.94 11.66 10.34
CA SER A 239 -23.28 11.23 9.92
C SER A 239 -23.42 9.72 10.07
N ARG A 240 -22.53 8.99 9.45
CA ARG A 240 -22.54 7.52 9.46
C ARG A 240 -22.35 6.93 10.85
N PHE A 241 -21.49 7.53 11.66
CA PHE A 241 -21.30 7.07 13.05
C PHE A 241 -22.62 7.14 13.86
N ARG A 242 -23.42 8.19 13.66
CA ARG A 242 -24.73 8.34 14.32
C ARG A 242 -25.78 7.38 13.80
N GLU A 243 -25.65 6.95 12.56
CA GLU A 243 -26.60 6.03 11.92
C GLU A 243 -26.27 4.55 12.23
N GLU A 244 -24.99 4.21 12.33
CA GLU A 244 -24.53 2.82 12.37
C GLU A 244 -24.07 2.37 13.77
N VAL A 245 -23.75 3.30 14.67
CA VAL A 245 -23.26 2.98 16.01
C VAL A 245 -24.30 3.32 17.06
N ASP A 246 -24.73 2.30 17.80
CA ASP A 246 -25.69 2.48 18.87
C ASP A 246 -25.13 3.31 20.04
N GLY A 247 -25.97 4.13 20.67
CA GLY A 247 -25.63 4.91 21.84
C GLY A 247 -25.42 6.40 21.56
N ASN A 248 -24.96 7.14 22.56
CA ASN A 248 -24.68 8.55 22.41
C ASN A 248 -23.30 8.75 21.78
N PRO A 249 -23.19 9.31 20.56
CA PRO A 249 -21.91 9.53 19.90
C PRO A 249 -20.91 10.34 20.74
N ASN A 250 -21.41 11.22 21.59
CA ASN A 250 -20.55 12.04 22.46
C ASN A 250 -19.86 11.23 23.58
N ASP A 251 -20.23 9.98 23.81
CA ASP A 251 -19.54 9.12 24.77
C ASP A 251 -18.39 8.35 24.09
N ALA A 252 -18.36 8.30 22.77
CA ALA A 252 -17.32 7.67 21.98
C ALA A 252 -16.10 8.58 21.79
N ALA A 253 -14.94 8.17 22.30
CA ALA A 253 -13.69 8.92 22.18
C ALA A 253 -13.28 9.15 20.72
N VAL A 254 -13.47 8.15 19.84
CA VAL A 254 -13.15 8.23 18.42
C VAL A 254 -14.03 9.27 17.72
N TYR A 255 -15.32 9.33 18.03
CA TYR A 255 -16.23 10.33 17.45
C TYR A 255 -15.81 11.76 17.80
N LYS A 256 -15.45 12.01 19.06
CA LYS A 256 -14.93 13.31 19.51
C LYS A 256 -13.62 13.66 18.82
N ALA A 257 -12.69 12.71 18.76
CA ALA A 257 -11.38 12.93 18.15
C ALA A 257 -11.52 13.29 16.66
N VAL A 258 -12.21 12.48 15.86
CA VAL A 258 -12.43 12.73 14.43
C VAL A 258 -13.20 14.02 14.20
N SER A 259 -14.22 14.33 15.03
CA SER A 259 -14.97 15.58 14.93
C SER A 259 -14.11 16.83 15.14
N ASN A 260 -13.00 16.71 15.87
CA ASN A 260 -12.02 17.78 16.11
C ASN A 260 -10.81 17.70 15.15
N GLY A 261 -10.86 16.86 14.12
CA GLY A 261 -9.78 16.68 13.15
C GLY A 261 -8.58 15.89 13.68
N HIS A 262 -8.79 15.10 14.75
CA HIS A 262 -7.77 14.24 15.30
C HIS A 262 -8.02 12.79 14.90
N PHE A 263 -7.12 12.24 14.10
CA PHE A 263 -7.16 10.85 13.64
C PHE A 263 -6.19 10.02 14.51
N GLY A 264 -6.61 9.79 15.74
CA GLY A 264 -5.82 9.09 16.74
C GLY A 264 -5.85 7.58 16.59
N ALA A 265 -5.18 6.92 17.53
CA ALA A 265 -5.02 5.47 17.55
C ALA A 265 -6.34 4.71 17.49
N GLY A 266 -6.42 3.70 16.59
CA GLY A 266 -7.57 2.82 16.43
C GLY A 266 -8.67 3.34 15.49
N VAL A 267 -8.48 4.50 14.87
CA VAL A 267 -9.46 5.07 13.92
C VAL A 267 -9.58 4.21 12.65
N GLU A 268 -8.57 3.46 12.30
CA GLU A 268 -8.50 2.58 11.13
C GLU A 268 -9.64 1.55 11.10
N TYR A 269 -10.09 1.08 12.25
CA TYR A 269 -11.22 0.14 12.34
C TYR A 269 -12.57 0.74 11.97
N TYR A 270 -12.64 2.07 11.94
CA TYR A 270 -13.82 2.82 11.52
C TYR A 270 -13.72 3.27 10.05
N LEU A 271 -12.76 2.73 9.29
CA LEU A 271 -12.52 3.06 7.87
C LEU A 271 -13.82 3.12 7.04
N PRO A 272 -14.78 2.17 7.15
CA PRO A 272 -16.01 2.24 6.38
C PRO A 272 -16.84 3.50 6.61
N LEU A 273 -16.74 4.12 7.79
CA LEU A 273 -17.53 5.31 8.13
C LEU A 273 -17.01 6.60 7.47
N PHE A 274 -15.85 6.57 6.84
CA PHE A 274 -15.28 7.71 6.11
C PHE A 274 -15.74 7.79 4.65
N PHE A 275 -16.56 6.83 4.20
CA PHE A 275 -17.05 6.77 2.83
C PHE A 275 -18.56 6.73 2.79
N GLU A 276 -19.17 7.36 1.77
CA GLU A 276 -20.65 7.43 1.62
C GLU A 276 -21.27 6.06 1.33
N ASN A 277 -20.57 5.21 0.60
CA ASN A 277 -21.03 3.89 0.21
C ASN A 277 -20.37 2.78 1.04
N GLU A 278 -21.06 1.63 1.13
CA GLU A 278 -20.45 0.44 1.71
C GLU A 278 -19.17 0.05 0.94
N LEU A 279 -18.15 -0.34 1.70
CA LEU A 279 -16.89 -0.81 1.13
C LEU A 279 -16.97 -2.30 0.80
N GLU A 280 -16.36 -2.68 -0.32
CA GLU A 280 -16.14 -4.07 -0.68
C GLU A 280 -14.90 -4.62 0.04
N THR A 281 -14.82 -5.95 0.12
CA THR A 281 -13.64 -6.69 0.62
C THR A 281 -12.74 -7.08 -0.54
#